data_91d4547f6378c032719ee2d0f5403231
#
_entry.id   91d4547f6378c032719ee2d0f5403231
#
_cell.length_a   1.000
_cell.length_b   1.000
_cell.length_c   1.000
_cell.angle_alpha   90.00
_cell.angle_beta   90.00
_cell.angle_gamma   90.00
#
_symmetry.space_group_name_H-M   'P 1'
#
loop_
_entity.id
_entity.type
_entity.pdbx_description
1 polymer ?
#
loop_
_entity_poly.entity_id
_entity_poly.type
_entity_poly.pdbx_seq_one_letter_code
_entity_poly.pdbx_strand_id
1 'polypeptide(L)'
;AGGAGYNASKAGLNALSEATMLDHRYDNVRVSQVLPGSTDTDFNGPVTGPRPDWKVAPEDIANAVVMLLRMPRRTTVSRIDVKPSKPPRKAQ
;
A
#
# COMPACT_ATOMS: atom_id res chain seq x y z
N ALA A 1 17.99 10.21 -8.26
CA ALA A 1 17.20 11.05 -9.12
C ALA A 1 15.73 10.68 -9.01
N GLY A 2 14.88 11.63 -8.76
CA GLY A 2 13.43 11.41 -8.68
C GLY A 2 12.91 10.90 -7.35
N GLY A 3 13.78 10.42 -6.47
CA GLY A 3 13.33 9.88 -5.19
C GLY A 3 12.80 10.93 -4.22
N ALA A 4 13.31 12.16 -4.30
CA ALA A 4 12.90 13.22 -3.40
C ALA A 4 11.44 13.63 -3.61
N GLY A 5 11.01 13.80 -4.86
CA GLY A 5 9.63 14.13 -5.18
C GLY A 5 8.66 13.02 -4.79
N TYR A 6 9.05 11.78 -5.09
CA TYR A 6 8.24 10.62 -4.73
C TYR A 6 8.10 10.52 -3.20
N ASN A 7 9.20 10.65 -2.47
CA ASN A 7 9.17 10.56 -1.01
C ASN A 7 8.35 11.69 -0.38
N ALA A 8 8.45 12.89 -0.93
CA ALA A 8 7.65 14.02 -0.46
C ALA A 8 6.16 13.78 -0.68
N SER A 9 5.79 13.26 -1.85
CA SER A 9 4.39 12.93 -2.15
C SER A 9 3.86 11.85 -1.22
N LYS A 10 4.64 10.83 -0.95
CA LYS A 10 4.25 9.76 -0.02
C LYS A 10 4.09 10.28 1.40
N ALA A 11 5.01 11.10 1.87
CA ALA A 11 4.95 11.69 3.19
C ALA A 11 3.72 12.61 3.32
N GLY A 12 3.44 13.38 2.27
CA GLY A 12 2.27 14.25 2.23
C GLY A 12 0.96 13.46 2.29
N LEU A 13 0.87 12.36 1.55
CA LEU A 13 -0.31 11.50 1.59
C LEU A 13 -0.50 10.88 2.96
N ASN A 14 0.59 10.43 3.59
CA ASN A 14 0.55 9.86 4.93
C ASN A 14 0.03 10.88 5.95
N ALA A 15 0.54 12.10 5.91
CA ALA A 15 0.10 13.17 6.80
C ALA A 15 -1.36 13.54 6.57
N LEU A 16 -1.77 13.63 5.31
CA LEU A 16 -3.16 13.95 4.95
C LEU A 16 -4.12 12.87 5.43
N SER A 17 -3.76 11.60 5.24
CA SER A 17 -4.59 10.47 5.67
C SER A 17 -4.76 10.48 7.18
N GLU A 18 -3.69 10.72 7.92
CA GLU A 18 -3.74 10.76 9.37
C GLU A 18 -4.57 11.94 9.87
N ALA A 19 -4.40 13.11 9.29
CA ALA A 19 -5.20 14.28 9.63
C ALA A 19 -6.68 14.04 9.36
N THR A 20 -7.00 13.45 8.21
CA THR A 20 -8.38 13.11 7.85
C THR A 20 -9.00 12.14 8.85
N MET A 21 -8.23 11.12 9.25
CA MET A 21 -8.68 10.16 10.24
C MET A 21 -8.98 10.84 11.58
N LEU A 22 -8.10 11.72 12.05
CA LEU A 22 -8.28 12.41 13.32
C LEU A 22 -9.48 13.37 13.28
N ASP A 23 -9.69 14.03 12.15
CA ASP A 23 -10.76 15.01 12.01
C ASP A 23 -12.15 14.36 11.96
N HIS A 24 -12.25 13.15 11.41
CA HIS A 24 -13.52 12.52 11.10
C HIS A 24 -13.82 11.25 11.89
N ARG A 25 -12.95 10.87 12.83
CA ARG A 25 -13.13 9.59 13.53
C ARG A 25 -14.44 9.52 14.35
N TYR A 26 -14.93 10.65 14.81
CA TYR A 26 -16.22 10.68 15.53
C TYR A 26 -17.42 10.75 14.59
N ASP A 27 -17.17 10.86 13.29
CA ASP A 27 -18.21 10.84 12.27
C ASP A 27 -18.41 9.44 11.68
N ASN A 28 -17.88 8.42 12.33
CA ASN A 28 -17.90 7.04 11.88
C ASN A 28 -17.14 6.82 10.56
N VAL A 29 -16.11 7.63 10.35
CA VAL A 29 -15.25 7.50 9.16
C VAL A 29 -13.93 6.89 9.60
N ARG A 30 -13.55 5.80 8.95
CA ARG A 30 -12.24 5.17 9.14
C ARG A 30 -11.40 5.41 7.90
N VAL A 31 -10.18 5.81 8.10
CA VAL A 31 -9.23 6.07 7.01
C VAL A 31 -8.07 5.11 7.14
N SER A 32 -7.77 4.41 6.06
CA SER A 32 -6.66 3.46 6.03
C SER A 32 -5.82 3.70 4.79
N GLN A 33 -4.52 3.48 4.94
CA GLN A 33 -3.60 3.48 3.81
C GLN A 33 -3.11 2.07 3.55
N VAL A 34 -3.09 1.69 2.30
CA VAL A 34 -2.42 0.46 1.86
C VAL A 34 -1.26 0.88 0.98
N LEU A 35 -0.06 0.52 1.40
CA LEU A 35 1.17 0.90 0.70
C LEU A 35 1.77 -0.35 0.06
N PRO A 36 1.51 -0.59 -1.22
CA PRO A 36 2.08 -1.73 -1.91
C PRO A 36 3.54 -1.49 -2.24
N GLY A 37 4.38 -2.49 -2.00
CA GLY A 37 5.73 -2.52 -2.52
C GLY A 37 5.74 -2.97 -3.97
N SER A 38 6.85 -3.55 -4.42
CA SER A 38 6.95 -4.03 -5.80
C SER A 38 5.85 -5.05 -6.08
N THR A 39 4.89 -4.66 -6.88
CA THR A 39 3.72 -5.45 -7.21
C THR A 39 3.74 -5.77 -8.70
N ASP A 40 3.36 -7.00 -9.02
CA ASP A 40 3.30 -7.46 -10.40
C ASP A 40 2.02 -6.95 -11.05
N THR A 41 2.11 -5.79 -11.71
CA THR A 41 0.97 -5.15 -12.35
C THR A 41 1.31 -4.76 -13.78
N ASP A 42 0.28 -4.48 -14.57
CA ASP A 42 0.43 -4.00 -15.94
C ASP A 42 0.50 -2.47 -16.02
N PHE A 43 0.84 -1.81 -14.93
CA PHE A 43 0.81 -0.34 -14.87
C PHE A 43 1.69 0.31 -15.94
N ASN A 44 2.86 -0.28 -16.23
CA ASN A 44 3.78 0.25 -17.23
C ASN A 44 3.63 -0.44 -18.59
N GLY A 45 2.49 -1.03 -18.86
CA GLY A 45 2.22 -1.75 -20.09
C GLY A 45 2.04 -3.23 -19.88
N PRO A 46 1.64 -3.97 -20.93
CA PRO A 46 1.42 -5.41 -20.80
C PRO A 46 2.68 -6.13 -20.34
N VAL A 47 2.50 -7.07 -19.41
CA VAL A 47 3.59 -7.92 -18.96
C VAL A 47 3.85 -8.97 -20.04
N THR A 48 5.10 -9.04 -20.49
CA THR A 48 5.56 -10.07 -21.43
C THR A 48 6.46 -11.06 -20.71
N GLY A 49 6.25 -12.34 -20.96
CA GLY A 49 7.03 -13.40 -20.35
C GLY A 49 6.53 -13.78 -18.96
N PRO A 50 7.27 -14.66 -18.27
CA PRO A 50 6.87 -15.13 -16.95
C PRO A 50 6.90 -14.01 -15.92
N ARG A 51 5.92 -13.98 -15.03
CA ARG A 51 5.90 -13.00 -13.95
C ARG A 51 6.90 -13.39 -12.87
N PRO A 52 7.64 -12.41 -12.32
CA PRO A 52 8.54 -12.70 -11.21
C PRO A 52 7.76 -13.20 -9.99
N ASP A 53 8.17 -14.31 -9.42
CA ASP A 53 7.47 -14.89 -8.27
C ASP A 53 7.81 -14.23 -6.94
N TRP A 54 8.81 -13.35 -6.92
CA TRP A 54 9.18 -12.63 -5.71
C TRP A 54 8.32 -11.38 -5.46
N LYS A 55 7.67 -10.87 -6.51
CA LYS A 55 6.84 -9.66 -6.38
C LYS A 55 5.52 -9.98 -5.69
N VAL A 56 4.94 -8.94 -5.08
CA VAL A 56 3.61 -9.05 -4.49
C VAL A 56 2.59 -9.25 -5.62
N ALA A 57 1.70 -10.21 -5.45
CA ALA A 57 0.62 -10.42 -6.41
C ALA A 57 -0.49 -9.38 -6.17
N PRO A 58 -1.18 -8.92 -7.21
CA PRO A 58 -2.31 -8.00 -7.03
C PRO A 58 -3.38 -8.56 -6.08
N GLU A 59 -3.57 -9.87 -6.06
CA GLU A 59 -4.52 -10.53 -5.17
C GLU A 59 -4.17 -10.32 -3.70
N ASP A 60 -2.88 -10.21 -3.39
CA ASP A 60 -2.43 -9.97 -2.01
C ASP A 60 -2.83 -8.59 -1.53
N ILE A 61 -2.74 -7.60 -2.42
CA ILE A 61 -3.20 -6.24 -2.11
C ILE A 61 -4.71 -6.23 -1.91
N ALA A 62 -5.45 -6.92 -2.78
CA ALA A 62 -6.90 -7.01 -2.66
C ALA A 62 -7.30 -7.68 -1.35
N ASN A 63 -6.60 -8.73 -0.94
CA ASN A 63 -6.86 -9.40 0.33
C ASN A 63 -6.62 -8.47 1.52
N ALA A 64 -5.59 -7.64 1.47
CA ALA A 64 -5.33 -6.65 2.51
C ALA A 64 -6.47 -5.65 2.63
N VAL A 65 -7.00 -5.16 1.51
CA VAL A 65 -8.13 -4.24 1.50
C VAL A 65 -9.38 -4.91 2.09
N VAL A 66 -9.67 -6.14 1.71
CA VAL A 66 -10.81 -6.88 2.25
C VAL A 66 -10.68 -7.06 3.76
N MET A 67 -9.47 -7.37 4.24
CA MET A 67 -9.23 -7.48 5.67
C MET A 67 -9.56 -6.18 6.40
N LEU A 68 -9.15 -5.03 5.84
CA LEU A 68 -9.46 -3.73 6.42
C LEU A 68 -10.96 -3.50 6.51
N LEU A 69 -11.70 -3.85 5.45
CA LEU A 69 -13.15 -3.68 5.41
C LEU A 69 -13.88 -4.57 6.40
N ARG A 70 -13.27 -5.69 6.79
CA ARG A 70 -13.86 -6.63 7.74
C ARG A 70 -13.53 -6.34 9.20
N MET A 71 -12.68 -5.36 9.45
CA MET A 71 -12.36 -5.01 10.83
C MET A 71 -13.60 -4.49 11.57
N PRO A 72 -13.75 -4.83 12.86
CA PRO A 72 -14.87 -4.30 13.63
C PRO A 72 -14.90 -2.77 13.63
N ARG A 73 -16.08 -2.21 13.80
CA ARG A 73 -16.25 -0.74 13.77
C ARG A 73 -15.39 -0.01 14.81
N ARG A 74 -15.08 -0.67 15.90
CA ARG A 74 -14.27 -0.08 16.99
C ARG A 74 -12.80 0.05 16.66
N THR A 75 -12.36 -0.52 15.53
CA THR A 75 -10.93 -0.64 15.22
C THR A 75 -10.64 0.02 13.88
N THR A 76 -9.61 0.87 13.86
CA THR A 76 -9.06 1.42 12.63
C THR A 76 -7.64 0.92 12.47
N VAL A 77 -7.37 0.26 11.35
CA VAL A 77 -6.00 -0.04 10.95
C VAL A 77 -5.57 1.09 10.05
N SER A 78 -4.70 1.96 10.56
CA SER A 78 -4.39 3.21 9.86
C SER A 78 -3.45 3.00 8.68
N ARG A 79 -2.60 1.98 8.72
CA ARG A 79 -1.61 1.76 7.68
C ARG A 79 -1.24 0.29 7.58
N ILE A 80 -1.14 -0.19 6.35
CA ILE A 80 -0.62 -1.51 6.03
C ILE A 80 0.43 -1.37 4.93
N ASP A 81 1.64 -1.86 5.21
CA ASP A 81 2.70 -1.98 4.21
C ASP A 81 2.72 -3.41 3.70
N VAL A 82 2.53 -3.60 2.41
CA VAL A 82 2.57 -4.92 1.77
C VAL A 82 3.80 -4.97 0.90
N LYS A 83 4.75 -5.81 1.26
CA LYS A 83 6.06 -5.87 0.61
C LYS A 83 6.41 -7.29 0.21
N PRO A 84 7.25 -7.45 -0.83
CA PRO A 84 7.77 -8.78 -1.11
C PRO A 84 8.53 -9.34 0.10
N SER A 85 8.28 -10.60 0.43
CA SER A 85 8.97 -11.24 1.55
C SER A 85 10.47 -11.40 1.29
N LYS A 86 10.81 -11.73 0.05
CA LYS A 86 12.19 -12.00 -0.35
C LYS A 86 12.47 -11.32 -1.68
N PRO A 87 12.71 -10.00 -1.68
CA PRO A 87 13.10 -9.34 -2.92
C PRO A 87 14.47 -9.82 -3.36
N PRO A 88 14.82 -9.65 -4.65
CA PRO A 88 16.13 -10.04 -5.12
C PRO A 88 17.24 -9.33 -4.34
N ARG A 89 18.33 -10.05 -4.09
CA ARG A 89 19.50 -9.42 -3.46
C ARG A 89 20.12 -8.44 -4.41
N LYS A 90 20.54 -7.29 -3.87
CA LYS A 90 21.28 -6.33 -4.69
C LYS A 90 22.63 -6.92 -5.10
N ALA A 91 23.03 -6.65 -6.35
CA ALA A 91 24.38 -6.97 -6.78
C ALA A 91 25.39 -6.17 -5.96
N GLN A 92 26.47 -6.82 -5.59
CA GLN A 92 27.51 -6.17 -4.81
C GLN A 92 28.68 -5.77 -5.69
#